data_12020da7da079691b331fba7d1fe9796
#
_entry.id   12020da7da079691b331fba7d1fe9796
#
_cell.length_a   1.000
_cell.length_b   1.000
_cell.length_c   1.000
_cell.angle_alpha   90.00
_cell.angle_beta   90.00
_cell.angle_gamma   90.00
#
_symmetry.space_group_name_H-M   'P 1'
#
loop_
_entity.id
_entity.type
_entity.pdbx_description
1 polymer ?
#
loop_
_entity_poly.entity_id
_entity_poly.type
_entity_poly.pdbx_seq_one_letter_code
_entity_poly.pdbx_strand_id
1 'polypeptide(L)'
;MKVKLVLAGVVIATALTTIACSVRPASTDEALINPDMGWCFYKYSNRAWAYGINTPTEDTLDWFPGCSTMYMRLTWNDLEPEEGDLRWEIFDTYAQPWIAKGKKVAIRVMTCSQVEEGTPEFVRMAGAKGHWFTYPKKTSGLDFPPRWEPVYDDPIFLAKFENFLKAMAARYDGDPNVAFIDIGSLGIYGEGNPRPDYPLSDEERAEQGGRNPDCYPPAWKTRLSKLHIDLWRRHFPRTQLICLDGFDGGWNPEPDGEMMRYCRANGIGFRDDSIFTFPPPEKNKFRPYDSWCHDNWARLFAPTQPVVVETCHYPYRARTGQWDNEKYLKCVEKYQASYLSIHDFPKEHLESCRATIDKINKRLGYRFELREVTYPDTVKTGEKVEIVSTWVNVGVAWQVKGAALAWSLVDAKGNVAWTMVDNRFDFKTLDPTLDDVERPQTVKTPCRFGFTKKVSEPDNVVVWAREAGRKFPDTVVMLKPGAYTLCVSVGSRQGTPAIALPLEGQVGQTRRYAVGRIEIQP
;
A
#
# COMPACT_ATOMS: atom_id res chain seq x y z
N MET A 1 2.46 86.35 24.19
CA MET A 1 3.11 85.04 24.28
C MET A 1 2.03 83.98 24.60
N LYS A 2 1.60 83.20 23.64
CA LYS A 2 0.63 82.14 23.82
C LYS A 2 1.39 80.78 23.91
N VAL A 3 1.36 80.14 25.09
CA VAL A 3 1.97 78.88 25.31
C VAL A 3 0.97 77.82 24.81
N LYS A 4 1.37 77.02 23.82
CA LYS A 4 0.60 75.81 23.38
C LYS A 4 1.05 74.65 24.21
N LEU A 5 0.12 74.10 24.98
CA LEU A 5 0.28 72.83 25.68
C LEU A 5 0.06 71.71 24.66
N VAL A 6 1.08 70.87 24.43
CA VAL A 6 0.96 69.65 23.64
C VAL A 6 0.76 68.51 24.61
N LEU A 7 -0.45 67.93 24.63
CA LEU A 7 -0.71 66.67 25.33
C LEU A 7 -0.20 65.53 24.43
N ALA A 8 0.86 64.86 24.87
CA ALA A 8 1.29 63.58 24.29
C ALA A 8 0.46 62.44 24.90
N GLY A 9 -0.47 61.92 24.14
CA GLY A 9 -1.21 60.72 24.51
C GLY A 9 -0.30 59.47 24.39
N VAL A 10 0.03 58.87 25.51
CA VAL A 10 0.69 57.56 25.57
C VAL A 10 -0.36 56.50 25.29
N VAL A 11 -0.31 55.91 24.08
CA VAL A 11 -1.07 54.68 23.77
C VAL A 11 -0.31 53.51 24.36
N ILE A 12 -0.77 53.01 25.50
CA ILE A 12 -0.30 51.75 26.08
C ILE A 12 -0.92 50.63 25.22
N ALA A 13 -0.21 50.08 24.29
CA ALA A 13 -0.55 48.85 23.62
C ALA A 13 -0.30 47.71 24.61
N THR A 14 -1.35 47.26 25.30
CA THR A 14 -1.34 45.99 26.05
C THR A 14 -1.23 44.87 25.02
N ALA A 15 -0.02 44.40 24.78
CA ALA A 15 0.18 43.10 24.12
C ALA A 15 -0.40 42.01 25.07
N LEU A 16 -1.60 41.54 24.78
CA LEU A 16 -2.08 40.31 25.33
C LEU A 16 -1.15 39.20 24.86
N THR A 17 -0.24 38.76 25.73
CA THR A 17 0.54 37.55 25.51
C THR A 17 -0.41 36.38 25.57
N THR A 18 -0.87 35.90 24.41
CA THR A 18 -1.54 34.60 24.27
C THR A 18 -0.58 33.56 24.82
N ILE A 19 -0.99 32.84 25.87
CA ILE A 19 -0.19 31.74 26.42
C ILE A 19 -0.23 30.63 25.39
N ALA A 20 0.92 30.27 24.84
CA ALA A 20 1.04 29.14 23.94
C ALA A 20 1.07 27.84 24.77
N CYS A 21 0.13 26.94 24.50
CA CYS A 21 0.13 25.60 25.06
C CYS A 21 1.00 24.70 24.18
N SER A 22 2.02 24.08 24.75
CA SER A 22 2.82 23.06 24.07
C SER A 22 2.51 21.69 24.66
N VAL A 23 2.11 20.75 23.81
CA VAL A 23 1.67 19.41 24.19
C VAL A 23 2.49 18.39 23.39
N ARG A 24 2.93 17.34 24.09
CA ARG A 24 3.45 16.12 23.48
C ARG A 24 2.38 15.03 23.63
N PRO A 25 1.61 14.75 22.58
CA PRO A 25 0.58 13.73 22.66
C PRO A 25 1.17 12.37 22.97
N ALA A 26 0.47 11.59 23.81
CA ALA A 26 0.88 10.22 24.08
C ALA A 26 0.71 9.36 22.83
N SER A 27 1.76 8.63 22.47
CA SER A 27 1.73 7.66 21.37
C SER A 27 1.41 6.27 21.90
N THR A 28 0.80 5.44 21.03
CA THR A 28 0.51 4.04 21.30
C THR A 28 1.41 3.12 20.48
N ASP A 29 1.62 1.91 20.98
CA ASP A 29 2.32 0.83 20.27
C ASP A 29 1.37 0.00 19.38
N GLU A 30 0.13 0.42 19.22
CA GLU A 30 -0.89 -0.29 18.48
C GLU A 30 -0.49 -0.50 17.01
N ALA A 31 -0.77 -1.69 16.47
CA ALA A 31 -0.64 -1.97 15.06
C ALA A 31 -1.71 -1.20 14.27
N LEU A 32 -1.29 -0.38 13.32
CA LEU A 32 -2.20 0.47 12.56
C LEU A 32 -2.67 -0.23 11.28
N ILE A 33 -3.95 -0.07 10.96
CA ILE A 33 -4.53 -0.45 9.67
C ILE A 33 -4.76 0.82 8.87
N ASN A 34 -3.88 1.08 7.92
CA ASN A 34 -3.88 2.27 7.09
C ASN A 34 -3.99 1.92 5.59
N PRO A 35 -4.45 2.84 4.74
CA PRO A 35 -4.45 2.63 3.29
C PRO A 35 -3.04 2.36 2.76
N ASP A 36 -2.95 1.53 1.75
CA ASP A 36 -1.75 1.25 0.95
C ASP A 36 -0.55 0.72 1.75
N MET A 37 -0.79 0.03 2.88
CA MET A 37 0.25 -0.58 3.70
C MET A 37 -0.28 -1.71 4.61
N GLY A 38 0.64 -2.47 5.18
CA GLY A 38 0.37 -3.44 6.23
C GLY A 38 0.57 -4.89 5.80
N TRP A 39 0.10 -5.81 6.63
CA TRP A 39 0.17 -7.21 6.31
C TRP A 39 -0.86 -7.58 5.24
N CYS A 40 -0.41 -8.38 4.27
CA CYS A 40 -1.19 -8.85 3.14
C CYS A 40 -1.34 -10.37 3.22
N PHE A 41 -2.54 -10.85 3.55
CA PHE A 41 -2.79 -12.28 3.67
C PHE A 41 -3.00 -12.92 2.29
N TYR A 42 -2.13 -13.84 1.93
CA TYR A 42 -2.21 -14.60 0.69
C TYR A 42 -3.19 -15.76 0.86
N LYS A 43 -4.45 -15.51 0.50
CA LYS A 43 -5.53 -16.49 0.54
C LYS A 43 -5.69 -17.15 -0.84
N TYR A 44 -5.15 -18.34 -0.98
CA TYR A 44 -5.27 -19.13 -2.21
C TYR A 44 -6.49 -20.03 -2.12
N SER A 45 -7.69 -19.51 -2.31
CA SER A 45 -8.93 -20.26 -2.15
C SER A 45 -9.03 -21.51 -3.03
N ASN A 46 -8.52 -21.43 -4.25
CA ASN A 46 -8.46 -22.55 -5.19
C ASN A 46 -7.30 -23.52 -4.91
N ARG A 47 -6.39 -23.20 -3.98
CA ARG A 47 -5.21 -24.01 -3.65
C ARG A 47 -5.10 -24.36 -2.16
N ALA A 48 -6.14 -24.12 -1.39
CA ALA A 48 -6.16 -24.41 0.05
C ALA A 48 -5.75 -25.86 0.37
N TRP A 49 -6.14 -26.80 -0.48
CA TRP A 49 -5.77 -28.22 -0.36
C TRP A 49 -4.27 -28.47 -0.51
N ALA A 50 -3.59 -27.68 -1.36
CA ALA A 50 -2.15 -27.85 -1.60
C ALA A 50 -1.29 -27.36 -0.44
N TYR A 51 -1.78 -26.37 0.30
CA TYR A 51 -1.06 -25.74 1.40
C TYR A 51 -1.61 -26.11 2.78
N GLY A 52 -2.71 -26.88 2.84
CA GLY A 52 -3.36 -27.26 4.11
C GLY A 52 -4.01 -26.08 4.84
N ILE A 53 -4.28 -24.98 4.12
CA ILE A 53 -4.85 -23.76 4.70
C ILE A 53 -6.37 -23.89 4.70
N ASN A 54 -6.96 -24.04 5.88
CA ASN A 54 -8.39 -23.97 6.09
C ASN A 54 -8.75 -22.70 6.86
N THR A 55 -8.54 -21.54 6.23
CA THR A 55 -9.06 -20.31 6.78
C THR A 55 -10.51 -20.17 6.36
N PRO A 56 -11.48 -20.10 7.28
CA PRO A 56 -12.88 -19.87 6.95
C PRO A 56 -13.06 -18.63 6.05
N THR A 57 -14.10 -18.63 5.22
CA THR A 57 -14.37 -17.50 4.31
C THR A 57 -14.58 -16.20 5.07
N GLU A 58 -15.23 -16.28 6.22
CA GLU A 58 -15.58 -15.15 7.08
C GLU A 58 -14.41 -14.67 7.96
N ASP A 59 -13.32 -15.46 8.08
CA ASP A 59 -12.15 -15.08 8.87
C ASP A 59 -11.34 -14.02 8.13
N THR A 60 -11.46 -12.80 8.57
CA THR A 60 -10.76 -11.64 8.04
C THR A 60 -9.46 -11.32 8.77
N LEU A 61 -8.96 -12.28 9.56
CA LEU A 61 -7.72 -12.13 10.33
C LEU A 61 -7.70 -10.88 11.24
N ASP A 62 -8.83 -10.53 11.86
CA ASP A 62 -8.90 -9.41 12.80
C ASP A 62 -8.03 -9.65 14.04
N TRP A 63 -7.74 -10.91 14.35
CA TRP A 63 -6.84 -11.34 15.42
C TRP A 63 -5.35 -11.24 15.06
N PHE A 64 -5.00 -11.03 13.75
CA PHE A 64 -3.61 -10.81 13.33
C PHE A 64 -3.34 -9.30 13.28
N PRO A 65 -2.48 -8.75 14.18
CA PRO A 65 -2.31 -7.31 14.32
C PRO A 65 -1.71 -6.68 13.05
N GLY A 66 -2.39 -5.66 12.51
CA GLY A 66 -1.95 -4.94 11.32
C GLY A 66 -2.31 -5.60 9.99
N CYS A 67 -3.08 -6.70 9.98
CA CYS A 67 -3.54 -7.33 8.75
C CYS A 67 -4.58 -6.45 8.04
N SER A 68 -4.18 -5.81 6.95
CA SER A 68 -4.96 -4.79 6.23
C SER A 68 -5.56 -5.26 4.91
N THR A 69 -5.00 -6.32 4.32
CA THR A 69 -5.29 -6.68 2.93
C THR A 69 -5.37 -8.20 2.77
N MET A 70 -6.36 -8.66 2.01
CA MET A 70 -6.41 -10.01 1.50
C MET A 70 -5.94 -10.04 0.05
N TYR A 71 -5.09 -10.99 -0.29
CA TYR A 71 -4.59 -11.19 -1.65
C TYR A 71 -5.05 -12.54 -2.18
N MET A 72 -5.70 -12.54 -3.34
CA MET A 72 -6.09 -13.76 -4.03
C MET A 72 -5.36 -13.91 -5.35
N ARG A 73 -4.82 -15.12 -5.56
CA ARG A 73 -4.24 -15.56 -6.81
C ARG A 73 -5.17 -16.60 -7.44
N LEU A 74 -5.76 -16.24 -8.58
CA LEU A 74 -6.73 -17.03 -9.31
C LEU A 74 -6.20 -17.28 -10.74
N THR A 75 -6.68 -18.35 -11.38
CA THR A 75 -6.40 -18.52 -12.81
C THR A 75 -7.45 -17.81 -13.65
N TRP A 76 -7.08 -17.48 -14.89
CA TRP A 76 -8.05 -16.99 -15.86
C TRP A 76 -9.15 -18.03 -16.08
N ASN A 77 -8.78 -19.33 -16.14
CA ASN A 77 -9.74 -20.42 -16.30
C ASN A 77 -10.75 -20.51 -15.15
N ASP A 78 -10.37 -20.18 -13.90
CA ASP A 78 -11.32 -20.10 -12.79
C ASP A 78 -12.38 -19.01 -13.02
N LEU A 79 -11.94 -17.85 -13.52
CA LEU A 79 -12.78 -16.68 -13.66
C LEU A 79 -13.57 -16.62 -14.96
N GLU A 80 -13.13 -17.33 -16.01
CA GLU A 80 -13.79 -17.39 -17.33
C GLU A 80 -13.53 -18.77 -17.97
N PRO A 81 -14.16 -19.85 -17.48
CA PRO A 81 -13.94 -21.20 -18.03
C PRO A 81 -14.51 -21.37 -19.45
N GLU A 82 -15.59 -20.67 -19.80
CA GLU A 82 -16.17 -20.56 -21.13
C GLU A 82 -16.17 -19.08 -21.55
N GLU A 83 -16.02 -18.82 -22.84
CA GLU A 83 -15.93 -17.44 -23.34
C GLU A 83 -17.15 -16.60 -22.96
N GLY A 84 -16.91 -15.56 -22.15
CA GLY A 84 -17.94 -14.67 -21.63
C GLY A 84 -18.67 -15.16 -20.36
N ASP A 85 -18.39 -16.36 -19.86
CA ASP A 85 -18.91 -16.85 -18.58
C ASP A 85 -18.01 -16.35 -17.43
N LEU A 86 -18.23 -15.10 -17.04
CA LEU A 86 -17.40 -14.41 -16.04
C LEU A 86 -17.87 -14.71 -14.61
N ARG A 87 -17.10 -15.47 -13.86
CA ARG A 87 -17.41 -15.98 -12.52
C ARG A 87 -16.78 -15.14 -11.40
N TRP A 88 -17.18 -13.89 -11.30
CA TRP A 88 -16.65 -12.96 -10.30
C TRP A 88 -16.97 -13.36 -8.86
N GLU A 89 -18.02 -14.15 -8.64
CA GLU A 89 -18.40 -14.68 -7.32
C GLU A 89 -17.30 -15.53 -6.68
N ILE A 90 -16.41 -16.14 -7.48
CA ILE A 90 -15.25 -16.88 -6.97
C ILE A 90 -14.31 -15.96 -6.17
N PHE A 91 -14.16 -14.73 -6.62
CA PHE A 91 -13.40 -13.72 -5.88
C PHE A 91 -14.27 -13.03 -4.81
N ASP A 92 -15.45 -12.58 -5.19
CA ASP A 92 -16.33 -11.77 -4.34
C ASP A 92 -16.70 -12.46 -3.03
N THR A 93 -16.96 -13.78 -3.06
CA THR A 93 -17.30 -14.57 -1.87
C THR A 93 -16.25 -14.42 -0.75
N TYR A 94 -14.98 -14.34 -1.12
CA TYR A 94 -13.88 -14.15 -0.16
C TYR A 94 -13.57 -12.68 0.09
N ALA A 95 -13.81 -11.80 -0.87
CA ALA A 95 -13.51 -10.39 -0.79
C ALA A 95 -14.49 -9.60 0.10
N GLN A 96 -15.79 -9.91 -0.01
CA GLN A 96 -16.85 -9.15 0.67
C GLN A 96 -16.71 -9.10 2.20
N PRO A 97 -16.37 -10.17 2.93
CA PRO A 97 -16.13 -10.09 4.38
C PRO A 97 -15.02 -9.11 4.76
N TRP A 98 -13.94 -9.06 3.97
CA TRP A 98 -12.82 -8.12 4.19
C TRP A 98 -13.22 -6.68 3.94
N ILE A 99 -13.91 -6.42 2.83
CA ILE A 99 -14.43 -5.10 2.46
C ILE A 99 -15.41 -4.59 3.52
N ALA A 100 -16.30 -5.44 4.02
CA ALA A 100 -17.25 -5.10 5.07
C ALA A 100 -16.57 -4.67 6.39
N LYS A 101 -15.33 -5.11 6.63
CA LYS A 101 -14.49 -4.71 7.77
C LYS A 101 -13.62 -3.48 7.46
N GLY A 102 -13.78 -2.85 6.29
CA GLY A 102 -12.96 -1.71 5.85
C GLY A 102 -11.53 -2.07 5.46
N LYS A 103 -11.24 -3.37 5.29
CA LYS A 103 -9.97 -3.87 4.76
C LYS A 103 -9.97 -3.85 3.25
N LYS A 104 -8.81 -4.03 2.64
CA LYS A 104 -8.64 -4.02 1.19
C LYS A 104 -8.46 -5.43 0.64
N VAL A 105 -8.57 -5.52 -0.68
CA VAL A 105 -8.31 -6.75 -1.44
C VAL A 105 -7.28 -6.47 -2.53
N ALA A 106 -6.52 -7.50 -2.89
CA ALA A 106 -5.58 -7.48 -4.00
C ALA A 106 -5.80 -8.72 -4.87
N ILE A 107 -5.59 -8.58 -6.16
CA ILE A 107 -5.95 -9.59 -7.15
C ILE A 107 -4.74 -9.89 -8.03
N ARG A 108 -4.49 -11.18 -8.27
CA ARG A 108 -3.57 -11.65 -9.30
C ARG A 108 -4.29 -12.67 -10.17
N VAL A 109 -4.25 -12.48 -11.47
CA VAL A 109 -4.79 -13.45 -12.43
C VAL A 109 -3.65 -14.08 -13.20
N MET A 110 -3.58 -15.41 -13.13
CA MET A 110 -2.54 -16.21 -13.78
C MET A 110 -3.10 -16.83 -15.07
N THR A 111 -2.27 -16.88 -16.09
CA THR A 111 -2.58 -17.59 -17.35
C THR A 111 -1.86 -18.93 -17.47
N CYS A 112 -0.95 -19.24 -16.55
CA CYS A 112 -0.25 -20.51 -16.49
C CYS A 112 -0.05 -20.95 -15.03
N SER A 113 -0.31 -22.21 -14.74
CA SER A 113 -0.09 -22.83 -13.44
C SER A 113 0.28 -24.32 -13.63
N GLN A 114 1.11 -24.86 -12.75
CA GLN A 114 1.39 -26.31 -12.74
C GLN A 114 0.29 -27.11 -12.04
N VAL A 115 -0.50 -26.46 -11.17
CA VAL A 115 -1.44 -27.14 -10.29
C VAL A 115 -2.81 -27.27 -10.95
N GLU A 116 -3.20 -26.27 -11.71
CA GLU A 116 -4.53 -26.13 -12.33
C GLU A 116 -4.41 -25.55 -13.75
N GLU A 117 -5.49 -25.61 -14.52
CA GLU A 117 -5.50 -24.97 -15.84
C GLU A 117 -5.43 -23.45 -15.67
N GLY A 118 -4.44 -22.83 -16.30
CA GLY A 118 -4.23 -21.38 -16.22
C GLY A 118 -5.03 -20.63 -17.27
N THR A 119 -4.92 -21.08 -18.52
CA THR A 119 -5.63 -20.50 -19.68
C THR A 119 -6.87 -21.35 -19.99
N PRO A 120 -8.05 -20.74 -20.21
CA PRO A 120 -9.26 -21.45 -20.57
C PRO A 120 -9.16 -22.24 -21.87
N GLU A 121 -9.85 -23.38 -21.95
CA GLU A 121 -9.80 -24.25 -23.12
C GLU A 121 -10.28 -23.57 -24.41
N PHE A 122 -11.27 -22.67 -24.33
CA PHE A 122 -11.80 -21.98 -25.50
C PHE A 122 -10.72 -21.17 -26.25
N VAL A 123 -9.67 -20.72 -25.53
CA VAL A 123 -8.53 -19.99 -26.14
C VAL A 123 -7.72 -20.91 -27.05
N ARG A 124 -7.43 -22.11 -26.56
CA ARG A 124 -6.75 -23.15 -27.35
C ARG A 124 -7.62 -23.61 -28.53
N MET A 125 -8.92 -23.79 -28.30
CA MET A 125 -9.88 -24.18 -29.35
C MET A 125 -10.04 -23.10 -30.43
N ALA A 126 -9.83 -21.83 -30.08
CA ALA A 126 -9.80 -20.72 -31.06
C ALA A 126 -8.52 -20.73 -31.94
N GLY A 127 -7.57 -21.62 -31.66
CA GLY A 127 -6.34 -21.79 -32.43
C GLY A 127 -5.12 -21.07 -31.90
N ALA A 128 -5.16 -20.58 -30.65
CA ALA A 128 -3.98 -20.00 -29.99
C ALA A 128 -2.85 -21.03 -29.90
N LYS A 129 -1.64 -20.59 -30.17
CA LYS A 129 -0.42 -21.41 -30.04
C LYS A 129 -0.04 -21.58 -28.58
N GLY A 130 0.49 -22.74 -28.24
CA GLY A 130 0.96 -23.08 -26.92
C GLY A 130 1.59 -24.47 -26.90
N HIS A 131 2.04 -24.89 -25.74
CA HIS A 131 2.66 -26.20 -25.56
C HIS A 131 2.20 -26.84 -24.25
N TRP A 132 2.22 -28.19 -24.23
CA TRP A 132 1.97 -28.98 -23.05
C TRP A 132 3.27 -29.22 -22.30
N PHE A 133 3.25 -29.03 -20.99
CA PHE A 133 4.36 -29.33 -20.11
C PHE A 133 3.92 -30.16 -18.92
N THR A 134 4.87 -30.89 -18.35
CA THR A 134 4.70 -31.62 -17.09
C THR A 134 5.74 -31.13 -16.10
N TYR A 135 5.31 -30.76 -14.92
CA TYR A 135 6.24 -30.31 -13.89
C TYR A 135 6.91 -31.53 -13.23
N PRO A 136 8.25 -31.59 -13.17
CA PRO A 136 8.94 -32.77 -12.65
C PRO A 136 8.57 -33.03 -11.18
N LYS A 137 8.21 -34.26 -10.86
CA LYS A 137 7.90 -34.73 -9.49
C LYS A 137 9.03 -34.45 -8.50
N LYS A 138 10.29 -34.48 -8.94
CA LYS A 138 11.47 -34.15 -8.12
C LYS A 138 11.42 -32.73 -7.56
N THR A 139 10.78 -31.80 -8.26
CA THR A 139 10.73 -30.38 -7.88
C THR A 139 9.54 -30.10 -6.97
N SER A 140 8.38 -30.71 -7.23
CA SER A 140 7.13 -30.44 -6.50
C SER A 140 6.84 -31.42 -5.38
N GLY A 141 7.42 -32.64 -5.43
CA GLY A 141 7.03 -33.76 -4.57
C GLY A 141 5.65 -34.38 -4.92
N LEU A 142 4.93 -33.79 -5.88
CA LEU A 142 3.58 -34.17 -6.29
C LEU A 142 3.55 -34.50 -7.79
N ASP A 143 2.67 -35.41 -8.19
CA ASP A 143 2.38 -35.68 -9.60
C ASP A 143 1.22 -34.79 -10.05
N PHE A 144 1.52 -33.84 -10.94
CA PHE A 144 0.51 -33.06 -11.61
C PHE A 144 0.29 -33.55 -13.04
N PRO A 145 -0.96 -33.55 -13.54
CA PRO A 145 -1.22 -33.83 -14.95
C PRO A 145 -0.55 -32.77 -15.83
N PRO A 146 -0.30 -33.08 -17.11
CA PRO A 146 0.18 -32.10 -18.08
C PRO A 146 -0.70 -30.86 -18.08
N ARG A 147 -0.07 -29.67 -18.20
CA ARG A 147 -0.73 -28.36 -18.27
C ARG A 147 -0.37 -27.68 -19.58
N TRP A 148 -1.25 -26.81 -20.04
CA TRP A 148 -1.00 -26.06 -21.27
C TRP A 148 -0.50 -24.64 -20.93
N GLU A 149 0.62 -24.26 -21.55
CA GLU A 149 1.17 -22.92 -21.47
C GLU A 149 1.01 -22.22 -22.83
N PRO A 150 0.43 -20.99 -22.88
CA PRO A 150 0.29 -20.26 -24.14
C PRO A 150 1.63 -19.74 -24.64
N VAL A 151 1.74 -19.52 -25.95
CA VAL A 151 2.74 -18.63 -26.51
C VAL A 151 2.28 -17.19 -26.22
N TYR A 152 3.02 -16.50 -25.36
CA TYR A 152 2.56 -15.26 -24.72
C TYR A 152 2.40 -14.06 -25.66
N ASP A 153 2.97 -14.10 -26.84
CA ASP A 153 2.77 -13.10 -27.93
C ASP A 153 1.89 -13.64 -29.06
N ASP A 154 1.24 -14.77 -28.90
CA ASP A 154 0.27 -15.27 -29.87
C ASP A 154 -0.92 -14.30 -29.99
N PRO A 155 -1.28 -13.87 -31.21
CA PRO A 155 -2.30 -12.85 -31.40
C PRO A 155 -3.71 -13.31 -30.96
N ILE A 156 -4.02 -14.61 -31.04
CA ILE A 156 -5.32 -15.14 -30.60
C ILE A 156 -5.38 -15.15 -29.08
N PHE A 157 -4.33 -15.64 -28.42
CA PHE A 157 -4.22 -15.59 -26.97
C PHE A 157 -4.36 -14.14 -26.45
N LEU A 158 -3.60 -13.20 -27.02
CA LEU A 158 -3.64 -11.80 -26.61
C LEU A 158 -5.02 -11.17 -26.80
N ALA A 159 -5.67 -11.43 -27.94
CA ALA A 159 -7.00 -10.89 -28.21
C ALA A 159 -8.07 -11.40 -27.23
N LYS A 160 -8.05 -12.70 -26.90
CA LYS A 160 -8.96 -13.30 -25.92
C LYS A 160 -8.68 -12.78 -24.51
N PHE A 161 -7.41 -12.74 -24.10
CA PHE A 161 -7.03 -12.22 -22.81
C PHE A 161 -7.33 -10.73 -22.64
N GLU A 162 -7.18 -9.92 -23.71
CA GLU A 162 -7.57 -8.51 -23.68
C GLU A 162 -9.08 -8.33 -23.46
N ASN A 163 -9.94 -9.20 -24.01
CA ASN A 163 -11.37 -9.17 -23.76
C ASN A 163 -11.69 -9.46 -22.28
N PHE A 164 -11.03 -10.45 -21.69
CA PHE A 164 -11.12 -10.71 -20.25
C PHE A 164 -10.69 -9.50 -19.42
N LEU A 165 -9.53 -8.88 -19.76
CA LEU A 165 -9.05 -7.69 -19.05
C LEU A 165 -10.01 -6.51 -19.14
N LYS A 166 -10.68 -6.30 -20.27
CA LYS A 166 -11.74 -5.27 -20.42
C LYS A 166 -12.88 -5.49 -19.44
N ALA A 167 -13.35 -6.73 -19.33
CA ALA A 167 -14.42 -7.10 -18.40
C ALA A 167 -13.98 -6.94 -16.94
N MET A 168 -12.76 -7.38 -16.60
CA MET A 168 -12.17 -7.23 -15.28
C MET A 168 -12.01 -5.76 -14.90
N ALA A 169 -11.54 -4.92 -15.83
CA ALA A 169 -11.35 -3.50 -15.61
C ALA A 169 -12.66 -2.75 -15.43
N ALA A 170 -13.70 -3.10 -16.18
CA ALA A 170 -15.04 -2.52 -16.00
C ALA A 170 -15.56 -2.70 -14.55
N ARG A 171 -15.09 -3.73 -13.84
CA ARG A 171 -15.48 -4.03 -12.47
C ARG A 171 -14.54 -3.45 -11.43
N TYR A 172 -13.23 -3.54 -11.63
CA TYR A 172 -12.24 -3.33 -10.57
C TYR A 172 -11.33 -2.10 -10.79
N ASP A 173 -11.30 -1.49 -11.99
CA ASP A 173 -10.42 -0.35 -12.19
C ASP A 173 -10.91 0.90 -11.47
N GLY A 174 -10.15 1.34 -10.48
CA GLY A 174 -10.47 2.47 -9.62
C GLY A 174 -11.46 2.14 -8.50
N ASP A 175 -11.76 0.86 -8.24
CA ASP A 175 -12.50 0.45 -7.04
C ASP A 175 -11.69 0.81 -5.78
N PRO A 176 -12.22 1.63 -4.87
CA PRO A 176 -11.51 2.03 -3.65
C PRO A 176 -11.21 0.86 -2.70
N ASN A 177 -11.86 -0.29 -2.86
CA ASN A 177 -11.60 -1.48 -2.05
C ASN A 177 -10.44 -2.31 -2.58
N VAL A 178 -10.02 -2.11 -3.83
CA VAL A 178 -8.87 -2.78 -4.42
C VAL A 178 -7.60 -2.01 -4.08
N ALA A 179 -6.70 -2.64 -3.32
CA ALA A 179 -5.41 -2.07 -2.94
C ALA A 179 -4.47 -1.99 -4.15
N PHE A 180 -4.34 -3.11 -4.84
CA PHE A 180 -3.53 -3.25 -6.06
C PHE A 180 -3.94 -4.47 -6.88
N ILE A 181 -3.52 -4.48 -8.13
CA ILE A 181 -3.54 -5.65 -9.01
C ILE A 181 -2.11 -6.05 -9.30
N ASP A 182 -1.78 -7.32 -9.04
CA ASP A 182 -0.49 -7.90 -9.34
C ASP A 182 -0.53 -8.50 -10.75
N ILE A 183 0.36 -8.04 -11.63
CA ILE A 183 0.43 -8.47 -13.03
C ILE A 183 0.86 -9.93 -13.08
N GLY A 184 -0.05 -10.82 -13.47
CA GLY A 184 0.12 -12.28 -13.38
C GLY A 184 0.03 -13.03 -14.71
N SER A 185 0.04 -12.36 -15.85
CA SER A 185 -0.25 -12.99 -17.14
C SER A 185 0.96 -13.55 -17.90
N LEU A 186 2.14 -13.58 -17.30
CA LEU A 186 3.35 -14.11 -17.93
C LEU A 186 4.02 -15.16 -17.03
N GLY A 187 4.25 -16.36 -17.56
CA GLY A 187 4.96 -17.44 -16.91
C GLY A 187 4.14 -18.21 -15.87
N ILE A 188 4.75 -19.24 -15.29
CA ILE A 188 4.14 -20.06 -14.25
C ILE A 188 3.81 -19.19 -13.05
N TYR A 189 2.61 -19.40 -12.49
CA TYR A 189 2.06 -18.61 -11.39
C TYR A 189 1.93 -17.11 -11.69
N GLY A 190 2.18 -16.68 -12.95
CA GLY A 190 2.28 -15.28 -13.32
C GLY A 190 3.53 -14.58 -12.74
N GLU A 191 4.62 -15.31 -12.60
CA GLU A 191 5.87 -14.84 -11.98
C GLU A 191 6.93 -14.42 -12.99
N GLY A 192 6.53 -14.14 -14.22
CA GLY A 192 7.43 -13.68 -15.27
C GLY A 192 8.41 -14.75 -15.75
N ASN A 193 8.25 -16.00 -15.33
CA ASN A 193 9.14 -17.13 -15.65
C ASN A 193 8.40 -18.20 -16.47
N PRO A 194 8.41 -18.12 -17.81
CA PRO A 194 7.95 -19.20 -18.67
C PRO A 194 8.72 -20.50 -18.38
N ARG A 195 8.17 -21.61 -18.81
CA ARG A 195 8.83 -22.92 -18.59
C ARG A 195 10.17 -23.01 -19.32
N PRO A 196 11.14 -23.79 -18.80
CA PRO A 196 12.42 -24.02 -19.47
C PRO A 196 12.30 -24.63 -20.87
N ASP A 197 11.24 -25.39 -21.11
CA ASP A 197 10.89 -26.00 -22.39
C ASP A 197 9.98 -25.12 -23.27
N TYR A 198 9.80 -23.84 -22.90
CA TYR A 198 9.07 -22.88 -23.71
C TYR A 198 9.68 -22.78 -25.12
N PRO A 199 8.86 -22.74 -26.19
CA PRO A 199 9.31 -22.81 -27.57
C PRO A 199 9.99 -21.51 -28.02
N LEU A 200 11.29 -21.43 -27.76
CA LEU A 200 12.15 -20.35 -28.27
C LEU A 200 12.59 -20.64 -29.69
N SER A 201 12.87 -19.60 -30.48
CA SER A 201 13.56 -19.71 -31.77
C SER A 201 15.02 -20.18 -31.59
N ASP A 202 15.66 -20.61 -32.67
CA ASP A 202 17.06 -21.02 -32.62
C ASP A 202 18.00 -19.87 -32.27
N GLU A 203 17.69 -18.65 -32.69
CA GLU A 203 18.40 -17.42 -32.32
C GLU A 203 18.26 -17.14 -30.82
N GLU A 204 17.04 -17.19 -30.28
CA GLU A 204 16.77 -16.99 -28.86
C GLU A 204 17.44 -18.08 -28.00
N ARG A 205 17.52 -19.33 -28.49
CA ARG A 205 18.25 -20.42 -27.81
C ARG A 205 19.77 -20.21 -27.87
N ALA A 206 20.30 -19.71 -28.98
CA ALA A 206 21.72 -19.43 -29.13
C ALA A 206 22.19 -18.32 -28.18
N GLU A 207 21.34 -17.32 -27.88
CA GLU A 207 21.62 -16.27 -26.91
C GLU A 207 21.68 -16.80 -25.46
N GLN A 208 21.09 -17.96 -25.17
CA GLN A 208 21.19 -18.61 -23.86
C GLN A 208 22.58 -19.19 -23.56
N GLY A 209 23.48 -19.30 -24.55
CA GLY A 209 24.77 -20.02 -24.52
C GLY A 209 25.50 -19.92 -23.19
N GLY A 210 25.45 -20.96 -22.37
CA GLY A 210 26.18 -21.12 -21.12
C GLY A 210 25.57 -20.44 -19.88
N ARG A 211 24.43 -19.80 -19.99
CA ARG A 211 23.70 -19.23 -18.85
C ARG A 211 22.83 -20.29 -18.17
N ASN A 212 22.45 -20.01 -16.92
CA ASN A 212 21.52 -20.84 -16.16
C ASN A 212 20.27 -21.15 -17.03
N PRO A 213 19.88 -22.43 -17.20
CA PRO A 213 18.73 -22.84 -18.01
C PRO A 213 17.40 -22.19 -17.56
N ASP A 214 17.37 -21.61 -16.35
CA ASP A 214 16.21 -20.85 -15.84
C ASP A 214 16.21 -19.37 -16.29
N CYS A 215 17.21 -18.93 -17.08
CA CYS A 215 17.32 -17.55 -17.56
C CYS A 215 17.08 -17.50 -19.07
N TYR A 216 16.00 -16.86 -19.48
CA TYR A 216 15.71 -16.58 -20.89
C TYR A 216 16.58 -15.44 -21.43
N PRO A 217 16.76 -15.35 -22.77
CA PRO A 217 17.46 -14.23 -23.38
C PRO A 217 16.86 -12.91 -22.92
N PRO A 218 17.68 -11.96 -22.44
CA PRO A 218 17.17 -10.69 -21.91
C PRO A 218 16.25 -9.94 -22.87
N ALA A 219 16.62 -9.85 -24.14
CA ALA A 219 15.84 -9.14 -25.16
C ALA A 219 14.44 -9.77 -25.38
N TRP A 220 14.36 -11.10 -25.42
CA TRP A 220 13.10 -11.82 -25.54
C TRP A 220 12.21 -11.59 -24.32
N LYS A 221 12.78 -11.73 -23.13
CA LYS A 221 12.05 -11.54 -21.89
C LYS A 221 11.54 -10.11 -21.74
N THR A 222 12.38 -9.12 -22.01
CA THR A 222 12.01 -7.70 -22.01
C THR A 222 10.85 -7.43 -22.97
N ARG A 223 10.88 -7.97 -24.18
CA ARG A 223 9.80 -7.82 -25.16
C ARG A 223 8.47 -8.35 -24.64
N LEU A 224 8.45 -9.59 -24.13
CA LEU A 224 7.23 -10.20 -23.60
C LEU A 224 6.73 -9.52 -22.34
N SER A 225 7.64 -9.24 -21.41
CA SER A 225 7.30 -8.52 -20.17
C SER A 225 6.65 -7.17 -20.46
N LYS A 226 7.24 -6.39 -21.36
CA LYS A 226 6.70 -5.09 -21.76
C LYS A 226 5.33 -5.23 -22.42
N LEU A 227 5.16 -6.20 -23.31
CA LEU A 227 3.87 -6.46 -23.98
C LEU A 227 2.75 -6.70 -22.95
N HIS A 228 3.00 -7.58 -21.98
CA HIS A 228 2.02 -7.92 -20.95
C HIS A 228 1.77 -6.75 -19.99
N ILE A 229 2.81 -6.06 -19.54
CA ILE A 229 2.68 -4.89 -18.67
C ILE A 229 1.85 -3.79 -19.35
N ASP A 230 2.11 -3.50 -20.63
CA ASP A 230 1.38 -2.49 -21.41
C ASP A 230 -0.08 -2.88 -21.60
N LEU A 231 -0.37 -4.18 -21.75
CA LEU A 231 -1.74 -4.68 -21.85
C LEU A 231 -2.52 -4.40 -20.56
N TRP A 232 -1.94 -4.72 -19.39
CA TRP A 232 -2.56 -4.40 -18.10
C TRP A 232 -2.72 -2.90 -17.88
N ARG A 233 -1.69 -2.10 -18.13
CA ARG A 233 -1.73 -0.64 -17.95
C ARG A 233 -2.82 0.04 -18.79
N ARG A 234 -3.06 -0.46 -19.99
CA ARG A 234 -4.09 0.08 -20.88
C ARG A 234 -5.49 -0.03 -20.26
N HIS A 235 -5.75 -1.10 -19.55
CA HIS A 235 -7.06 -1.39 -18.99
C HIS A 235 -7.22 -0.96 -17.53
N PHE A 236 -6.13 -0.81 -16.77
CA PHE A 236 -6.15 -0.41 -15.36
C PHE A 236 -5.38 0.90 -15.12
N PRO A 237 -5.85 2.03 -15.69
CA PRO A 237 -5.17 3.32 -15.53
C PRO A 237 -5.36 3.96 -14.16
N ARG A 238 -6.31 3.51 -13.33
CA ARG A 238 -6.66 4.09 -12.02
C ARG A 238 -6.24 3.24 -10.85
N THR A 239 -6.17 1.93 -11.03
CA THR A 239 -5.79 0.97 -9.99
C THR A 239 -4.28 0.81 -9.94
N GLN A 240 -3.69 0.77 -8.73
CA GLN A 240 -2.27 0.50 -8.57
C GLN A 240 -1.94 -0.88 -9.14
N LEU A 241 -1.04 -0.93 -10.10
CA LEU A 241 -0.45 -2.17 -10.60
C LEU A 241 0.85 -2.46 -9.87
N ILE A 242 1.11 -3.75 -9.62
CA ILE A 242 2.36 -4.26 -9.05
C ILE A 242 2.98 -5.22 -10.07
N CYS A 243 4.29 -5.18 -10.20
CA CYS A 243 5.05 -6.10 -11.05
C CYS A 243 6.09 -6.85 -10.23
N LEU A 244 6.18 -8.14 -10.45
CA LEU A 244 7.17 -9.00 -9.84
C LEU A 244 8.56 -8.77 -10.46
N ASP A 245 9.60 -8.88 -9.64
CA ASP A 245 11.01 -8.88 -10.05
C ASP A 245 11.33 -9.93 -11.13
N GLY A 246 10.63 -11.07 -11.11
CA GLY A 246 10.71 -12.12 -12.12
C GLY A 246 10.52 -11.65 -13.56
N PHE A 247 9.82 -10.57 -13.80
CA PHE A 247 9.65 -9.97 -15.14
C PHE A 247 10.93 -9.40 -15.73
N ASP A 248 11.97 -9.18 -14.94
CA ASP A 248 13.29 -8.71 -15.39
C ASP A 248 14.41 -9.75 -15.22
N GLY A 249 14.05 -11.01 -15.06
CA GLY A 249 15.03 -12.09 -14.92
C GLY A 249 15.25 -12.59 -13.51
N GLY A 250 14.53 -12.11 -12.55
CA GLY A 250 14.22 -12.66 -11.24
C GLY A 250 15.34 -12.95 -10.24
N TRP A 251 16.56 -13.14 -10.66
CA TRP A 251 17.63 -13.61 -9.79
C TRP A 251 18.94 -12.84 -9.96
N ASN A 252 18.86 -11.72 -10.67
CA ASN A 252 20.00 -10.82 -10.81
C ASN A 252 19.89 -9.70 -9.78
N PRO A 253 20.82 -9.57 -8.83
CA PRO A 253 20.82 -8.49 -7.83
C PRO A 253 21.17 -7.12 -8.41
N GLU A 254 21.53 -7.05 -9.69
CA GLU A 254 21.85 -5.78 -10.33
C GLU A 254 20.61 -4.90 -10.46
N PRO A 255 20.61 -3.67 -9.91
CA PRO A 255 19.43 -2.81 -9.84
C PRO A 255 19.02 -2.22 -11.19
N ASP A 256 19.57 -2.68 -12.28
CA ASP A 256 19.58 -2.02 -13.57
C ASP A 256 18.73 -2.73 -14.64
N GLY A 257 17.82 -3.60 -14.19
CA GLY A 257 16.90 -4.30 -15.06
C GLY A 257 16.03 -3.35 -15.87
N GLU A 258 15.97 -3.54 -17.18
CA GLU A 258 15.21 -2.67 -18.09
C GLU A 258 13.72 -2.62 -17.72
N MET A 259 13.15 -3.77 -17.35
CA MET A 259 11.73 -3.84 -17.01
C MET A 259 11.40 -3.18 -15.68
N MET A 260 12.28 -3.28 -14.69
CA MET A 260 12.07 -2.58 -13.41
C MET A 260 12.14 -1.06 -13.59
N ARG A 261 13.08 -0.56 -14.42
CA ARG A 261 13.08 0.87 -14.80
C ARG A 261 11.81 1.27 -15.53
N TYR A 262 11.35 0.42 -16.45
CA TYR A 262 10.10 0.64 -17.18
C TYR A 262 8.88 0.70 -16.23
N CYS A 263 8.75 -0.26 -15.32
CA CYS A 263 7.68 -0.29 -14.33
C CYS A 263 7.68 0.96 -13.46
N ARG A 264 8.85 1.34 -12.92
CA ARG A 264 9.00 2.53 -12.09
C ARG A 264 8.60 3.81 -12.83
N ALA A 265 9.06 3.99 -14.08
CA ALA A 265 8.73 5.15 -14.90
C ALA A 265 7.23 5.26 -15.22
N ASN A 266 6.50 4.17 -15.12
CA ASN A 266 5.07 4.07 -15.45
C ASN A 266 4.15 3.89 -14.22
N GLY A 267 4.65 4.17 -13.02
CA GLY A 267 3.83 4.15 -11.81
C GLY A 267 3.43 2.76 -11.31
N ILE A 268 4.09 1.70 -11.81
CA ILE A 268 3.86 0.32 -11.36
C ILE A 268 4.74 0.06 -10.15
N GLY A 269 4.17 -0.52 -9.09
CA GLY A 269 4.91 -0.88 -7.88
C GLY A 269 5.73 -2.15 -8.05
N PHE A 270 6.52 -2.45 -7.05
CA PHE A 270 7.46 -3.56 -7.02
C PHE A 270 6.98 -4.68 -6.10
N ARG A 271 7.15 -5.95 -6.51
CA ARG A 271 7.02 -7.11 -5.65
C ARG A 271 8.28 -7.98 -5.74
N ASP A 272 8.83 -8.33 -4.58
CA ASP A 272 9.84 -9.39 -4.47
C ASP A 272 9.14 -10.75 -4.34
N ASP A 273 9.69 -11.76 -4.98
CA ASP A 273 9.18 -13.12 -4.94
C ASP A 273 9.91 -13.96 -3.89
N SER A 274 9.30 -14.06 -2.72
CA SER A 274 9.63 -15.06 -1.71
C SER A 274 11.02 -14.94 -1.07
N ILE A 275 11.21 -13.93 -0.24
CA ILE A 275 12.34 -13.92 0.71
C ILE A 275 12.35 -15.22 1.52
N PHE A 276 13.53 -15.68 1.95
CA PHE A 276 13.78 -16.98 2.62
C PHE A 276 13.56 -18.23 1.75
N THR A 277 13.38 -18.09 0.45
CA THR A 277 13.24 -19.26 -0.45
C THR A 277 14.50 -20.09 -0.50
N PHE A 278 15.66 -19.46 -0.43
CA PHE A 278 16.95 -20.14 -0.54
C PHE A 278 17.66 -20.24 0.80
N PRO A 279 18.46 -21.29 0.99
CA PRO A 279 19.37 -21.35 2.12
C PRO A 279 20.38 -20.20 2.06
N PRO A 280 20.95 -19.79 3.21
CA PRO A 280 21.93 -18.72 3.27
C PRO A 280 23.13 -18.97 2.33
N PRO A 281 23.80 -17.92 1.83
CA PRO A 281 24.84 -18.01 0.80
C PRO A 281 25.93 -19.04 1.08
N GLU A 282 26.35 -19.18 2.33
CA GLU A 282 27.35 -20.14 2.76
C GLU A 282 26.93 -21.61 2.60
N LYS A 283 25.62 -21.86 2.45
CA LYS A 283 25.04 -23.19 2.20
C LYS A 283 24.57 -23.39 0.76
N ASN A 284 24.61 -22.34 -0.06
CA ASN A 284 24.11 -22.38 -1.43
C ASN A 284 25.21 -22.05 -2.45
N LYS A 285 25.83 -23.08 -2.99
CA LYS A 285 26.91 -22.95 -4.00
C LYS A 285 26.46 -22.34 -5.34
N PHE A 286 25.16 -22.37 -5.62
CA PHE A 286 24.61 -21.93 -6.90
C PHE A 286 24.05 -20.51 -6.86
N ARG A 287 23.81 -19.97 -5.67
CA ARG A 287 23.22 -18.64 -5.47
C ARG A 287 23.93 -17.96 -4.31
N PRO A 288 24.92 -17.11 -4.59
CA PRO A 288 25.72 -16.43 -3.56
C PRO A 288 24.96 -15.24 -2.93
N TYR A 289 23.64 -15.12 -3.17
CA TYR A 289 22.84 -14.00 -2.74
C TYR A 289 22.15 -14.29 -1.40
N ASP A 290 22.00 -13.28 -0.60
CA ASP A 290 21.24 -13.37 0.65
C ASP A 290 19.72 -13.54 0.36
N SER A 291 18.93 -13.83 1.38
CA SER A 291 17.48 -14.02 1.28
C SER A 291 16.71 -12.78 0.79
N TRP A 292 17.39 -11.64 0.71
CA TRP A 292 16.85 -10.37 0.23
C TRP A 292 17.71 -9.82 -0.93
N CYS A 293 17.71 -10.48 -2.06
CA CYS A 293 18.59 -10.13 -3.17
C CYS A 293 18.17 -8.87 -3.96
N HIS A 294 16.94 -8.41 -3.83
CA HIS A 294 16.40 -7.30 -4.61
C HIS A 294 16.04 -6.04 -3.82
N ASP A 295 16.58 -5.86 -2.62
CA ASP A 295 16.38 -4.65 -1.82
C ASP A 295 16.86 -3.38 -2.53
N ASN A 296 17.88 -3.47 -3.38
CA ASN A 296 18.34 -2.36 -4.22
C ASN A 296 17.26 -1.88 -5.19
N TRP A 297 16.50 -2.81 -5.80
CA TRP A 297 15.40 -2.47 -6.68
C TRP A 297 14.24 -1.86 -5.89
N ALA A 298 13.84 -2.49 -4.80
CA ALA A 298 12.76 -2.02 -3.95
C ALA A 298 12.96 -0.55 -3.51
N ARG A 299 14.18 -0.17 -3.11
CA ARG A 299 14.53 1.21 -2.72
C ARG A 299 14.35 2.23 -3.84
N LEU A 300 14.44 1.82 -5.11
CA LEU A 300 14.18 2.72 -6.24
C LEU A 300 12.69 3.01 -6.40
N PHE A 301 11.82 2.08 -6.01
CA PHE A 301 10.36 2.21 -6.10
C PHE A 301 9.77 2.92 -4.88
N ALA A 302 10.24 2.59 -3.70
CA ALA A 302 9.65 2.97 -2.41
C ALA A 302 9.25 4.46 -2.28
N PRO A 303 10.02 5.45 -2.80
CA PRO A 303 9.63 6.86 -2.70
C PRO A 303 8.36 7.25 -3.48
N THR A 304 7.97 6.46 -4.47
CA THR A 304 6.90 6.84 -5.40
C THR A 304 5.86 5.77 -5.66
N GLN A 305 6.17 4.50 -5.38
CA GLN A 305 5.28 3.36 -5.57
C GLN A 305 5.35 2.41 -4.37
N PRO A 306 4.29 1.62 -4.12
CA PRO A 306 4.33 0.62 -3.08
C PRO A 306 5.31 -0.51 -3.39
N VAL A 307 5.94 -1.02 -2.33
CA VAL A 307 6.79 -2.20 -2.35
C VAL A 307 6.09 -3.31 -1.58
N VAL A 308 5.90 -4.44 -2.23
CA VAL A 308 5.32 -5.66 -1.66
C VAL A 308 6.43 -6.67 -1.47
N VAL A 309 6.61 -7.16 -0.26
CA VAL A 309 7.58 -8.22 0.05
C VAL A 309 6.81 -9.50 0.34
N GLU A 310 7.03 -10.51 -0.48
CA GLU A 310 6.51 -11.85 -0.25
C GLU A 310 7.48 -12.65 0.59
N THR A 311 6.97 -13.35 1.61
CA THR A 311 7.76 -14.33 2.37
C THR A 311 7.54 -15.73 1.81
N CYS A 312 8.53 -16.59 1.87
CA CYS A 312 8.30 -18.00 1.66
C CYS A 312 7.47 -18.61 2.80
N HIS A 313 6.89 -19.77 2.57
CA HIS A 313 6.02 -20.50 3.52
C HIS A 313 6.66 -20.70 4.88
N TYR A 314 6.19 -19.99 5.90
CA TYR A 314 6.76 -19.98 7.25
C TYR A 314 7.04 -21.36 7.83
N PRO A 315 6.07 -22.29 7.89
CA PRO A 315 6.30 -23.57 8.58
C PRO A 315 7.40 -24.42 7.95
N TYR A 316 7.52 -24.38 6.63
CA TYR A 316 8.56 -25.11 5.92
C TYR A 316 9.94 -24.54 6.20
N ARG A 317 10.06 -23.21 6.17
CA ARG A 317 11.34 -22.52 6.34
C ARG A 317 11.79 -22.51 7.79
N ALA A 318 10.87 -22.47 8.74
CA ALA A 318 11.16 -22.66 10.15
C ALA A 318 11.72 -24.05 10.43
N ARG A 319 11.06 -25.11 9.90
CA ARG A 319 11.53 -26.51 10.06
C ARG A 319 12.87 -26.79 9.41
N THR A 320 13.20 -26.12 8.32
CA THR A 320 14.50 -26.29 7.63
C THR A 320 15.60 -25.34 8.15
N GLY A 321 15.30 -24.53 9.17
CA GLY A 321 16.26 -23.57 9.75
C GLY A 321 16.63 -22.41 8.81
N GLN A 322 15.78 -22.13 7.82
CA GLN A 322 15.98 -21.03 6.86
C GLN A 322 15.30 -19.74 7.34
N TRP A 323 14.32 -19.84 8.24
CA TRP A 323 13.64 -18.68 8.80
C TRP A 323 14.48 -18.05 9.92
N ASP A 324 14.65 -16.74 9.84
CA ASP A 324 15.42 -15.95 10.80
C ASP A 324 14.65 -14.66 11.12
N ASN A 325 14.25 -14.51 12.37
CA ASN A 325 13.43 -13.39 12.83
C ASN A 325 14.14 -12.04 12.77
N GLU A 326 15.46 -11.99 12.97
CA GLU A 326 16.22 -10.73 12.86
C GLU A 326 16.32 -10.32 11.39
N LYS A 327 16.62 -11.28 10.52
CA LYS A 327 16.63 -11.03 9.08
C LYS A 327 15.25 -10.62 8.56
N TYR A 328 14.19 -11.16 9.14
CA TYR A 328 12.82 -10.81 8.76
C TYR A 328 12.52 -9.33 8.98
N LEU A 329 12.84 -8.80 10.17
CA LEU A 329 12.72 -7.37 10.45
C LEU A 329 13.63 -6.53 9.53
N LYS A 330 14.89 -6.96 9.37
CA LYS A 330 15.85 -6.28 8.48
C LYS A 330 15.39 -6.24 7.02
N CYS A 331 14.70 -7.28 6.53
CA CYS A 331 14.10 -7.26 5.20
C CYS A 331 13.08 -6.14 5.05
N VAL A 332 12.16 -6.01 6.01
CA VAL A 332 11.15 -4.92 6.00
C VAL A 332 11.84 -3.56 5.87
N GLU A 333 12.90 -3.34 6.62
CA GLU A 333 13.66 -2.08 6.63
C GLU A 333 14.43 -1.87 5.33
N LYS A 334 15.16 -2.88 4.86
CA LYS A 334 15.98 -2.79 3.65
C LYS A 334 15.15 -2.60 2.38
N TYR A 335 14.01 -3.28 2.30
CA TYR A 335 13.08 -3.12 1.19
C TYR A 335 12.25 -1.84 1.27
N GLN A 336 12.22 -1.17 2.42
CA GLN A 336 11.31 -0.05 2.67
C GLN A 336 9.86 -0.48 2.38
N ALA A 337 9.48 -1.62 2.93
CA ALA A 337 8.29 -2.36 2.57
C ALA A 337 7.00 -1.60 2.90
N SER A 338 6.12 -1.45 1.92
CA SER A 338 4.73 -1.00 2.15
C SER A 338 3.86 -2.15 2.62
N TYR A 339 3.99 -3.32 2.00
CA TYR A 339 3.25 -4.54 2.33
C TYR A 339 4.20 -5.70 2.60
N LEU A 340 3.78 -6.57 3.51
CA LEU A 340 4.47 -7.80 3.83
C LEU A 340 3.48 -8.95 3.83
N SER A 341 3.79 -10.06 3.16
CA SER A 341 2.86 -11.18 3.06
C SER A 341 2.75 -11.98 4.36
N ILE A 342 1.54 -12.46 4.61
CA ILE A 342 1.29 -13.63 5.45
C ILE A 342 1.05 -14.77 4.47
N HIS A 343 2.05 -15.62 4.29
CA HIS A 343 2.01 -16.69 3.31
C HIS A 343 1.77 -18.01 4.02
N ASP A 344 0.56 -18.51 3.98
CA ASP A 344 0.07 -19.69 4.69
C ASP A 344 0.16 -19.63 6.23
N PHE A 345 -0.60 -20.45 6.90
CA PHE A 345 -0.52 -20.73 8.34
C PHE A 345 -0.43 -19.47 9.24
N PRO A 346 -1.36 -18.52 9.14
CA PRO A 346 -1.27 -17.23 9.84
C PRO A 346 -1.24 -17.37 11.37
N LYS A 347 -1.90 -18.39 11.95
CA LYS A 347 -1.89 -18.64 13.40
C LYS A 347 -0.52 -19.09 13.87
N GLU A 348 0.04 -20.12 13.23
CA GLU A 348 1.36 -20.64 13.57
C GLU A 348 2.44 -19.57 13.39
N HIS A 349 2.36 -18.76 12.33
CA HIS A 349 3.25 -17.64 12.10
C HIS A 349 3.17 -16.61 13.23
N LEU A 350 1.95 -16.18 13.60
CA LEU A 350 1.77 -15.21 14.67
C LEU A 350 2.26 -15.73 16.02
N GLU A 351 1.88 -16.96 16.39
CA GLU A 351 2.24 -17.56 17.68
C GLU A 351 3.76 -17.69 17.82
N SER A 352 4.42 -18.14 16.76
CA SER A 352 5.88 -18.41 16.79
C SER A 352 6.73 -17.15 16.61
N CYS A 353 6.22 -16.12 15.95
CA CYS A 353 6.97 -14.90 15.62
C CYS A 353 6.41 -13.64 16.28
N ARG A 354 5.55 -13.75 17.29
CA ARG A 354 4.81 -12.63 17.88
C ARG A 354 5.67 -11.41 18.18
N ALA A 355 6.76 -11.58 18.89
CA ALA A 355 7.64 -10.48 19.27
C ALA A 355 8.27 -9.77 18.05
N THR A 356 8.55 -10.52 16.98
CA THR A 356 9.06 -9.96 15.73
C THR A 356 7.97 -9.24 14.96
N ILE A 357 6.77 -9.81 14.89
CA ILE A 357 5.60 -9.19 14.25
C ILE A 357 5.25 -7.87 14.93
N ASP A 358 5.29 -7.80 16.27
CA ASP A 358 5.05 -6.56 17.02
C ASP A 358 6.11 -5.48 16.70
N LYS A 359 7.37 -5.84 16.50
CA LYS A 359 8.42 -4.93 16.03
C LYS A 359 8.17 -4.49 14.58
N ILE A 360 7.82 -5.43 13.71
CA ILE A 360 7.50 -5.15 12.31
C ILE A 360 6.32 -4.18 12.22
N ASN A 361 5.27 -4.33 13.03
CA ASN A 361 4.11 -3.43 13.05
C ASN A 361 4.45 -1.97 13.35
N LYS A 362 5.58 -1.71 14.00
CA LYS A 362 6.06 -0.34 14.25
C LYS A 362 6.82 0.24 13.06
N ARG A 363 7.25 -0.60 12.12
CA ARG A 363 8.13 -0.23 11.01
C ARG A 363 7.48 -0.38 9.63
N LEU A 364 6.66 -1.40 9.43
CA LEU A 364 6.04 -1.74 8.15
C LEU A 364 5.14 -0.61 7.65
N GLY A 365 5.34 -0.20 6.39
CA GLY A 365 4.60 0.89 5.79
C GLY A 365 5.02 2.25 6.34
N TYR A 366 4.09 3.19 6.38
CA TYR A 366 4.26 4.49 6.99
C TYR A 366 3.57 4.54 8.36
N ARG A 367 4.19 5.28 9.31
CA ARG A 367 3.66 5.49 10.64
C ARG A 367 3.93 6.92 11.08
N PHE A 368 2.92 7.78 10.99
CA PHE A 368 3.06 9.20 11.31
C PHE A 368 2.88 9.44 12.80
N GLU A 369 3.89 9.98 13.44
CA GLU A 369 3.85 10.39 14.84
C GLU A 369 3.87 11.90 14.97
N LEU A 370 2.94 12.43 15.75
CA LEU A 370 2.93 13.83 16.18
C LEU A 370 3.77 13.96 17.45
N ARG A 371 4.95 14.54 17.32
CA ARG A 371 5.91 14.68 18.44
C ARG A 371 5.55 15.84 19.37
N GLU A 372 5.09 16.93 18.78
CA GLU A 372 4.77 18.15 19.53
C GLU A 372 3.73 18.97 18.76
N VAL A 373 2.86 19.61 19.49
CA VAL A 373 1.94 20.63 18.95
C VAL A 373 1.92 21.84 19.88
N THR A 374 2.02 23.03 19.31
CA THR A 374 1.90 24.31 20.00
C THR A 374 0.76 25.11 19.38
N TYR A 375 -0.14 25.60 20.22
CA TYR A 375 -1.31 26.37 19.83
C TYR A 375 -1.71 27.33 20.95
N PRO A 376 -2.45 28.45 20.68
CA PRO A 376 -2.98 29.30 21.72
C PRO A 376 -4.12 28.60 22.49
N ASP A 377 -4.11 28.67 23.80
CA ASP A 377 -5.17 28.11 24.65
C ASP A 377 -6.48 28.91 24.60
N THR A 378 -6.39 30.19 24.25
CA THR A 378 -7.52 31.12 24.15
C THR A 378 -7.38 31.96 22.87
N VAL A 379 -8.46 32.08 22.11
CA VAL A 379 -8.49 32.80 20.83
C VAL A 379 -9.79 33.60 20.70
N LYS A 380 -9.73 34.82 20.21
CA LYS A 380 -10.92 35.60 19.86
C LYS A 380 -11.50 35.15 18.52
N THR A 381 -12.81 35.22 18.41
CA THR A 381 -13.51 34.97 17.17
C THR A 381 -12.94 35.86 16.04
N GLY A 382 -12.48 35.23 14.95
CA GLY A 382 -11.88 35.93 13.81
C GLY A 382 -10.41 36.26 13.93
N GLU A 383 -9.78 36.01 15.08
CA GLU A 383 -8.34 36.19 15.26
C GLU A 383 -7.54 35.22 14.37
N LYS A 384 -6.42 35.71 13.83
CA LYS A 384 -5.46 34.89 13.09
C LYS A 384 -4.45 34.33 14.08
N VAL A 385 -4.38 33.04 14.16
CA VAL A 385 -3.43 32.29 14.99
C VAL A 385 -2.70 31.24 14.17
N GLU A 386 -1.71 30.63 14.76
CA GLU A 386 -0.92 29.58 14.13
C GLU A 386 -0.91 28.34 15.06
N ILE A 387 -1.16 27.16 14.49
CA ILE A 387 -0.88 25.88 15.13
C ILE A 387 0.44 25.37 14.54
N VAL A 388 1.40 25.12 15.42
CA VAL A 388 2.71 24.57 15.04
C VAL A 388 2.77 23.12 15.47
N SER A 389 3.05 22.22 14.54
CA SER A 389 3.13 20.77 14.83
C SER A 389 4.39 20.16 14.24
N THR A 390 5.00 19.22 14.97
CA THR A 390 6.20 18.51 14.53
C THR A 390 5.88 17.03 14.31
N TRP A 391 6.13 16.56 13.11
CA TRP A 391 5.78 15.24 12.62
C TRP A 391 6.99 14.42 12.22
N VAL A 392 6.93 13.11 12.45
CA VAL A 392 7.92 12.13 12.01
C VAL A 392 7.18 10.95 11.38
N ASN A 393 7.72 10.41 10.30
CA ASN A 393 7.33 9.10 9.79
C ASN A 393 8.31 8.05 10.34
N VAL A 394 7.92 7.34 11.39
CA VAL A 394 8.74 6.29 12.01
C VAL A 394 8.64 4.95 11.30
N GLY A 395 7.77 4.84 10.29
CA GLY A 395 7.73 3.70 9.38
C GLY A 395 8.89 3.71 8.37
N VAL A 396 8.97 2.67 7.54
CA VAL A 396 10.04 2.52 6.54
C VAL A 396 9.62 2.91 5.12
N ALA A 397 8.34 3.13 4.87
CA ALA A 397 7.81 3.45 3.56
C ALA A 397 7.20 4.86 3.50
N TRP A 398 7.09 5.41 2.28
CA TRP A 398 6.35 6.64 2.02
C TRP A 398 4.85 6.39 1.88
N GLN A 399 4.06 7.39 2.22
CA GLN A 399 2.65 7.42 1.84
C GLN A 399 2.54 7.98 0.42
N VAL A 400 2.47 7.09 -0.57
CA VAL A 400 2.65 7.45 -1.99
C VAL A 400 1.49 8.23 -2.62
N LYS A 401 0.26 8.10 -2.09
CA LYS A 401 -0.93 8.77 -2.65
C LYS A 401 -1.15 10.19 -2.15
N GLY A 402 -0.46 10.57 -1.07
CA GLY A 402 -0.63 11.86 -0.40
C GLY A 402 -1.78 11.88 0.59
N ALA A 403 -1.64 12.73 1.61
CA ALA A 403 -2.66 13.00 2.60
C ALA A 403 -2.47 14.40 3.19
N ALA A 404 -3.58 15.04 3.58
CA ALA A 404 -3.59 16.37 4.15
C ALA A 404 -3.70 16.34 5.68
N LEU A 405 -3.11 17.33 6.34
CA LEU A 405 -3.27 17.60 7.76
C LEU A 405 -4.58 18.35 7.99
N ALA A 406 -5.35 17.92 8.97
CA ALA A 406 -6.55 18.65 9.37
C ALA A 406 -6.62 18.86 10.90
N TRP A 407 -7.09 20.03 11.29
CA TRP A 407 -7.39 20.41 12.66
C TRP A 407 -8.89 20.56 12.82
N SER A 408 -9.45 20.00 13.89
CA SER A 408 -10.89 20.08 14.17
C SER A 408 -11.15 20.58 15.58
N LEU A 409 -12.24 21.32 15.77
CA LEU A 409 -12.78 21.66 17.07
C LEU A 409 -14.02 20.80 17.35
N VAL A 410 -13.98 20.06 18.45
CA VAL A 410 -15.04 19.17 18.87
C VAL A 410 -15.69 19.75 20.13
N ASP A 411 -17.02 19.87 20.13
CA ASP A 411 -17.79 20.38 21.24
C ASP A 411 -17.90 19.38 22.42
N ALA A 412 -18.45 19.82 23.54
CA ALA A 412 -18.65 18.97 24.72
C ALA A 412 -19.58 17.76 24.50
N LYS A 413 -20.34 17.75 23.39
CA LYS A 413 -21.22 16.64 22.99
C LYS A 413 -20.54 15.65 22.04
N GLY A 414 -19.30 15.92 21.66
CA GLY A 414 -18.55 15.10 20.69
C GLY A 414 -18.83 15.45 19.22
N ASN A 415 -19.54 16.54 18.93
CA ASN A 415 -19.79 16.96 17.56
C ASN A 415 -18.63 17.80 17.02
N VAL A 416 -18.29 17.59 15.77
CA VAL A 416 -17.32 18.43 15.07
C VAL A 416 -17.97 19.78 14.74
N ALA A 417 -17.54 20.82 15.43
CA ALA A 417 -18.05 22.18 15.24
C ALA A 417 -17.30 22.95 14.14
N TRP A 418 -16.05 22.57 13.87
CA TRP A 418 -15.20 23.23 12.90
C TRP A 418 -14.06 22.33 12.46
N THR A 419 -13.67 22.39 11.19
CA THR A 419 -12.51 21.68 10.66
C THR A 419 -11.76 22.58 9.66
N MET A 420 -10.46 22.58 9.74
CA MET A 420 -9.57 23.20 8.77
C MET A 420 -8.58 22.19 8.21
N VAL A 421 -8.41 22.19 6.89
CA VAL A 421 -7.43 21.36 6.19
C VAL A 421 -6.25 22.22 5.73
N ASP A 422 -5.04 21.84 6.10
CA ASP A 422 -3.82 22.46 5.59
C ASP A 422 -3.34 21.74 4.33
N ASN A 423 -3.84 22.18 3.17
CA ASN A 423 -3.46 21.63 1.87
C ASN A 423 -2.05 22.05 1.38
N ARG A 424 -1.31 22.83 2.18
CA ARG A 424 0.08 23.24 1.84
C ARG A 424 1.08 22.16 2.27
N PHE A 425 0.70 21.32 3.23
CA PHE A 425 1.49 20.20 3.67
C PHE A 425 0.87 18.89 3.17
N ASP A 426 1.69 18.04 2.59
CA ASP A 426 1.28 16.73 2.10
C ASP A 426 2.16 15.65 2.76
N PHE A 427 1.56 14.73 3.48
CA PHE A 427 2.27 13.66 4.19
C PHE A 427 3.10 12.74 3.29
N LYS A 428 2.86 12.73 1.97
CA LYS A 428 3.76 12.04 1.02
C LYS A 428 5.18 12.60 0.99
N THR A 429 5.38 13.84 1.48
CA THR A 429 6.70 14.51 1.55
C THR A 429 7.41 14.27 2.86
N LEU A 430 6.78 13.56 3.80
CA LEU A 430 7.38 13.23 5.08
C LEU A 430 8.19 11.94 4.93
N ASP A 431 9.50 12.10 4.83
CA ASP A 431 10.44 11.00 4.65
C ASP A 431 10.34 9.98 5.80
N PRO A 432 10.44 8.68 5.51
CA PRO A 432 10.48 7.64 6.52
C PRO A 432 11.80 7.69 7.34
N THR A 433 11.77 7.05 8.51
CA THR A 433 12.95 6.81 9.31
C THR A 433 13.73 5.64 8.71
N LEU A 434 14.87 5.94 8.11
CA LEU A 434 15.75 4.97 7.50
C LEU A 434 17.10 4.98 8.23
N ASP A 435 17.70 3.79 8.39
CA ASP A 435 18.97 3.61 9.09
C ASP A 435 18.97 4.28 10.49
N ASP A 436 17.84 4.16 11.20
CA ASP A 436 17.58 4.77 12.51
C ASP A 436 17.67 6.31 12.55
N VAL A 437 17.65 6.96 11.41
CA VAL A 437 17.67 8.42 11.28
C VAL A 437 16.25 8.97 11.08
N GLU A 438 15.71 9.58 12.12
CA GLU A 438 14.45 10.33 12.04
C GLU A 438 14.63 11.65 11.27
N ARG A 439 13.63 12.02 10.49
CA ARG A 439 13.58 13.28 9.73
C ARG A 439 12.33 14.08 10.09
N PRO A 440 12.32 14.74 11.26
CA PRO A 440 11.17 15.51 11.71
C PRO A 440 10.91 16.71 10.81
N GLN A 441 9.63 16.98 10.56
CA GLN A 441 9.18 18.20 9.86
C GLN A 441 8.25 19.00 10.74
N THR A 442 8.51 20.32 10.83
CA THR A 442 7.65 21.25 11.54
C THR A 442 6.70 21.92 10.57
N VAL A 443 5.41 21.77 10.80
CA VAL A 443 4.33 22.33 10.00
C VAL A 443 3.69 23.49 10.76
N LYS A 444 3.66 24.67 10.14
CA LYS A 444 3.01 25.87 10.64
C LYS A 444 1.69 26.07 9.92
N THR A 445 0.60 25.82 10.61
CA THR A 445 -0.75 25.91 10.07
C THR A 445 -1.43 27.20 10.53
N PRO A 446 -1.58 28.23 9.68
CA PRO A 446 -2.33 29.42 10.02
C PRO A 446 -3.83 29.11 10.09
N CYS A 447 -4.42 29.46 11.21
CA CYS A 447 -5.83 29.28 11.51
C CYS A 447 -6.54 30.63 11.68
N ARG A 448 -7.84 30.65 11.41
CA ARG A 448 -8.72 31.75 11.78
C ARG A 448 -10.01 31.15 12.29
N PHE A 449 -10.14 31.04 13.59
CA PHE A 449 -11.33 30.49 14.23
C PHE A 449 -12.52 31.44 14.10
N GLY A 450 -13.72 30.89 13.97
CA GLY A 450 -14.97 31.63 13.95
C GLY A 450 -15.55 31.91 12.57
N PHE A 451 -14.81 31.73 11.48
CA PHE A 451 -15.35 31.81 10.14
C PHE A 451 -15.28 30.44 9.48
N THR A 452 -16.42 29.86 9.23
CA THR A 452 -16.51 28.55 8.65
C THR A 452 -17.39 28.58 7.42
N LYS A 453 -16.99 27.86 6.41
CA LYS A 453 -17.78 27.59 5.25
C LYS A 453 -18.28 26.15 5.30
N LYS A 454 -19.57 25.96 5.16
CA LYS A 454 -20.16 24.63 5.09
C LYS A 454 -19.84 24.00 3.75
N VAL A 455 -19.12 22.88 3.76
CA VAL A 455 -19.08 21.95 2.64
C VAL A 455 -20.09 20.86 2.98
N SER A 456 -20.92 20.48 2.02
CA SER A 456 -21.96 19.45 2.18
C SER A 456 -21.30 18.07 2.20
N GLU A 457 -20.87 17.66 3.39
CA GLU A 457 -20.45 16.29 3.69
C GLU A 457 -21.14 15.83 4.98
N PRO A 458 -21.33 14.50 5.19
CA PRO A 458 -22.21 13.97 6.24
C PRO A 458 -21.84 14.37 7.67
N ASP A 459 -20.63 14.85 7.91
CA ASP A 459 -20.11 15.11 9.27
C ASP A 459 -20.08 16.59 9.68
N ASN A 460 -20.81 17.49 9.03
CA ASN A 460 -20.71 18.94 9.28
C ASN A 460 -19.28 19.49 9.18
N VAL A 461 -18.44 18.90 8.34
CA VAL A 461 -17.07 19.30 8.14
C VAL A 461 -17.03 20.63 7.41
N VAL A 462 -16.38 21.60 8.02
CA VAL A 462 -16.15 22.89 7.42
C VAL A 462 -14.70 22.98 7.00
N VAL A 463 -14.47 22.91 5.70
CA VAL A 463 -13.13 22.95 5.13
C VAL A 463 -12.75 24.40 4.81
N TRP A 464 -11.72 24.89 5.45
CA TRP A 464 -11.03 26.11 5.06
C TRP A 464 -9.83 25.74 4.17
N ALA A 465 -10.09 25.55 2.86
CA ALA A 465 -9.02 25.36 1.89
C ALA A 465 -8.57 26.73 1.41
N ARG A 466 -7.32 27.10 1.66
CA ARG A 466 -6.68 28.24 1.05
C ARG A 466 -6.09 27.82 -0.30
N GLU A 467 -6.97 27.63 -1.31
CA GLU A 467 -6.55 27.66 -2.69
C GLU A 467 -6.67 29.11 -3.20
N ALA A 468 -5.57 29.67 -3.66
CA ALA A 468 -5.57 30.98 -4.31
C ALA A 468 -6.56 30.95 -5.50
N GLY A 469 -7.58 31.81 -5.47
CA GLY A 469 -8.48 32.07 -6.60
C GLY A 469 -9.89 31.47 -6.57
N ARG A 470 -10.26 30.65 -5.58
CA ARG A 470 -11.65 30.14 -5.47
C ARG A 470 -12.58 31.08 -4.68
N LYS A 471 -13.71 31.46 -5.30
CA LYS A 471 -14.83 32.11 -4.59
C LYS A 471 -15.54 31.10 -3.71
N PHE A 472 -15.85 31.49 -2.48
CA PHE A 472 -16.49 30.63 -1.49
C PHE A 472 -18.02 30.66 -1.63
N PRO A 473 -18.80 29.55 -1.39
CA PRO A 473 -20.26 29.63 -1.30
C PRO A 473 -20.73 30.46 -0.10
N ASP A 474 -21.97 30.95 -0.19
CA ASP A 474 -22.53 32.06 0.60
C ASP A 474 -22.95 31.74 2.05
N THR A 475 -22.71 30.55 2.58
CA THR A 475 -23.13 30.21 3.94
C THR A 475 -21.94 30.17 4.90
N VAL A 476 -21.80 31.21 5.70
CA VAL A 476 -20.83 31.28 6.80
C VAL A 476 -21.49 30.80 8.09
N VAL A 477 -20.96 29.74 8.68
CA VAL A 477 -21.37 29.29 10.03
C VAL A 477 -20.40 29.89 11.03
N MET A 478 -20.89 30.69 11.98
CA MET A 478 -20.07 31.22 13.05
C MET A 478 -19.84 30.17 14.13
N LEU A 479 -18.56 29.95 14.46
CA LEU A 479 -18.21 29.16 15.64
C LEU A 479 -18.66 29.90 16.90
N LYS A 480 -19.43 29.25 17.75
CA LYS A 480 -19.91 29.86 18.99
C LYS A 480 -18.75 30.00 19.98
N PRO A 481 -18.72 31.10 20.77
CA PRO A 481 -17.81 31.19 21.90
C PRO A 481 -18.00 30.01 22.87
N GLY A 482 -16.91 29.53 23.47
CA GLY A 482 -16.90 28.41 24.40
C GLY A 482 -15.67 27.55 24.31
N ALA A 483 -15.64 26.52 25.16
CA ALA A 483 -14.55 25.56 25.23
C ALA A 483 -14.72 24.41 24.22
N TYR A 484 -13.65 24.09 23.51
CA TYR A 484 -13.61 23.01 22.54
C TYR A 484 -12.40 22.10 22.76
N THR A 485 -12.52 20.86 22.36
CA THR A 485 -11.38 19.96 22.22
C THR A 485 -10.73 20.20 20.86
N LEU A 486 -9.44 20.56 20.85
CA LEU A 486 -8.64 20.61 19.63
C LEU A 486 -8.24 19.21 19.25
N CYS A 487 -8.59 18.79 18.04
CA CYS A 487 -8.25 17.47 17.49
C CYS A 487 -7.44 17.60 16.22
N VAL A 488 -6.56 16.62 16.01
CA VAL A 488 -5.79 16.43 14.78
C VAL A 488 -6.31 15.23 14.02
N SER A 489 -6.23 15.26 12.70
CA SER A 489 -6.45 14.11 11.82
C SER A 489 -5.64 14.23 10.54
N VAL A 490 -5.40 13.09 9.89
CA VAL A 490 -4.72 13.00 8.59
C VAL A 490 -5.63 12.25 7.63
N GLY A 491 -5.81 12.80 6.43
CA GLY A 491 -6.73 12.18 5.47
C GLY A 491 -6.88 12.92 4.15
N SER A 492 -8.09 12.97 3.62
CA SER A 492 -8.36 13.59 2.33
C SER A 492 -8.16 15.11 2.37
N ARG A 493 -7.95 15.70 1.19
CA ARG A 493 -7.90 17.17 1.02
C ARG A 493 -9.23 17.87 1.31
N GLN A 494 -10.30 17.12 1.50
CA GLN A 494 -11.62 17.60 1.91
C GLN A 494 -11.84 17.51 3.43
N GLY A 495 -10.88 16.96 4.18
CA GLY A 495 -10.92 16.89 5.63
C GLY A 495 -11.52 15.61 6.20
N THR A 496 -11.84 14.62 5.33
CA THR A 496 -12.26 13.29 5.80
C THR A 496 -11.03 12.54 6.33
N PRO A 497 -11.02 12.17 7.63
CA PRO A 497 -9.92 11.38 8.19
C PRO A 497 -9.83 10.01 7.52
N ALA A 498 -8.63 9.61 7.13
CA ALA A 498 -8.40 8.33 6.46
C ALA A 498 -7.25 7.53 7.06
N ILE A 499 -6.33 8.21 7.74
CA ILE A 499 -5.11 7.60 8.30
C ILE A 499 -5.23 7.52 9.82
N ALA A 500 -5.09 6.32 10.36
CA ALA A 500 -4.96 6.10 11.80
C ALA A 500 -3.58 6.57 12.25
N LEU A 501 -3.54 7.30 13.36
CA LEU A 501 -2.33 7.76 14.01
C LEU A 501 -2.10 6.94 15.29
N PRO A 502 -0.84 6.72 15.69
CA PRO A 502 -0.53 6.02 16.94
C PRO A 502 -0.69 6.97 18.15
N LEU A 503 -1.88 7.53 18.32
CA LEU A 503 -2.19 8.52 19.36
C LEU A 503 -3.33 8.05 20.24
N GLU A 504 -3.21 8.33 21.54
CA GLU A 504 -4.32 8.21 22.45
C GLU A 504 -5.40 9.28 22.18
N GLY A 505 -6.57 9.15 22.79
CA GLY A 505 -7.60 10.18 22.75
C GLY A 505 -8.37 10.28 21.44
N GLN A 506 -8.52 9.18 20.73
CA GLN A 506 -9.37 9.14 19.54
C GLN A 506 -10.81 9.48 19.90
N VAL A 507 -11.41 10.44 19.21
CA VAL A 507 -12.80 10.85 19.41
C VAL A 507 -13.74 9.90 18.67
N GLY A 508 -14.40 9.02 19.40
CA GLY A 508 -15.22 7.96 18.83
C GLY A 508 -14.39 7.07 17.87
N GLN A 509 -14.96 6.75 16.71
CA GLN A 509 -14.26 5.98 15.66
C GLN A 509 -13.92 6.85 14.42
N THR A 510 -13.64 8.13 14.66
CA THR A 510 -13.53 9.11 13.56
C THR A 510 -12.11 9.33 13.05
N ARG A 511 -11.09 8.67 13.60
CA ARG A 511 -9.66 8.94 13.34
C ARG A 511 -9.28 10.42 13.55
N ARG A 512 -9.99 11.10 14.47
CA ARG A 512 -9.65 12.41 15.03
C ARG A 512 -9.11 12.20 16.44
N TYR A 513 -7.96 12.78 16.74
CA TYR A 513 -7.26 12.55 18.00
C TYR A 513 -7.17 13.85 18.79
N ALA A 514 -7.64 13.83 20.02
CA ALA A 514 -7.59 14.97 20.92
C ALA A 514 -6.16 15.33 21.28
N VAL A 515 -5.74 16.57 21.06
CA VAL A 515 -4.42 17.07 21.42
C VAL A 515 -4.44 18.09 22.55
N GLY A 516 -5.61 18.66 22.84
CA GLY A 516 -5.76 19.61 23.95
C GLY A 516 -7.09 20.32 23.95
N ARG A 517 -7.17 21.42 24.70
CA ARG A 517 -8.38 22.27 24.81
C ARG A 517 -8.08 23.67 24.34
N ILE A 518 -9.06 24.34 23.77
CA ILE A 518 -8.98 25.72 23.32
C ILE A 518 -10.29 26.43 23.68
N GLU A 519 -10.18 27.67 24.16
CA GLU A 519 -11.31 28.55 24.50
C GLU A 519 -11.50 29.59 23.38
N ILE A 520 -12.69 29.61 22.79
CA ILE A 520 -13.06 30.62 21.79
C ILE A 520 -13.83 31.74 22.49
N GLN A 521 -13.27 32.92 22.48
CA GLN A 521 -13.88 34.13 23.04
C GLN A 521 -14.66 34.92 21.98
N PRO A 522 -15.63 35.73 22.37
CA PRO A 522 -16.35 36.63 21.48
C PRO A 522 -15.48 37.56 20.65
#